data_8a9fc189a3509e4584c562df796080d7
#
_entry.id   8a9fc189a3509e4584c562df796080d7
#
_cell.length_a   1.000
_cell.length_b   1.000
_cell.length_c   1.000
_cell.angle_alpha   90.00
_cell.angle_beta   90.00
_cell.angle_gamma   90.00
#
_symmetry.space_group_name_H-M   'P 1'
#
loop_
_entity.id
_entity.type
_entity.pdbx_description
1 polymer ?
#
loop_
_entity_poly.entity_id
_entity_poly.type
_entity_poly.pdbx_seq_one_letter_code
_entity_poly.pdbx_strand_id
1 'polypeptide(L)'
;MRKLFTSILVIFVLLQWTSVVHAASLKSAYKNHQSNVQVQGRGTVIRILKDDNKGSRHQKFILKLSSGQTILIAHNVDLSPRINSISNGDVIQFYGEYEWNNKGGVVHWTHRDPNGHHVGGWLKHSGSKYQ
;
A
#
# COMPACT_ATOMS: atom_id res chain seq x y z
N MET A 1 -60.47 -26.19 24.84
CA MET A 1 -59.61 -24.98 24.76
C MET A 1 -58.24 -25.35 24.26
N ARG A 2 -57.92 -24.95 23.04
CA ARG A 2 -56.60 -25.15 22.49
C ARG A 2 -55.71 -23.98 22.95
N LYS A 3 -54.65 -24.27 23.71
CA LYS A 3 -53.62 -23.30 24.03
C LYS A 3 -52.67 -23.14 22.85
N LEU A 4 -52.74 -22.00 22.18
CA LEU A 4 -51.75 -21.60 21.19
C LEU A 4 -50.46 -21.23 21.88
N PHE A 5 -49.38 -22.04 21.75
CA PHE A 5 -48.03 -21.64 22.14
C PHE A 5 -47.44 -20.87 20.97
N THR A 6 -47.39 -19.55 21.10
CA THR A 6 -46.70 -18.68 20.18
C THR A 6 -45.21 -18.75 20.51
N SER A 7 -44.46 -19.54 19.74
CA SER A 7 -43.01 -19.53 19.80
C SER A 7 -42.48 -18.21 19.22
N ILE A 8 -41.99 -17.36 20.08
CA ILE A 8 -41.27 -16.16 19.66
C ILE A 8 -39.87 -16.60 19.26
N LEU A 9 -39.61 -16.60 17.95
CA LEU A 9 -38.28 -16.85 17.39
C LEU A 9 -37.49 -15.55 17.54
N VAL A 10 -36.61 -15.47 18.54
CA VAL A 10 -35.67 -14.35 18.70
C VAL A 10 -34.53 -14.58 17.73
N ILE A 11 -34.54 -13.83 16.62
CA ILE A 11 -33.45 -13.83 15.66
C ILE A 11 -32.36 -12.90 16.23
N PHE A 12 -31.28 -13.49 16.76
CA PHE A 12 -30.08 -12.76 17.09
C PHE A 12 -29.36 -12.38 15.79
N VAL A 13 -29.52 -11.14 15.33
CA VAL A 13 -28.70 -10.56 14.29
C VAL A 13 -27.34 -10.24 14.90
N LEU A 14 -26.37 -11.11 14.70
CA LEU A 14 -24.97 -10.82 15.00
C LEU A 14 -24.49 -9.74 14.03
N LEU A 15 -24.49 -8.49 14.50
CA LEU A 15 -23.81 -7.41 13.79
C LEU A 15 -22.29 -7.71 13.83
N GLN A 16 -21.77 -8.25 12.76
CA GLN A 16 -20.33 -8.38 12.61
C GLN A 16 -19.76 -7.00 12.29
N TRP A 17 -19.07 -6.43 13.26
CA TRP A 17 -18.28 -5.22 13.06
C TRP A 17 -17.02 -5.61 12.26
N THR A 18 -17.07 -5.44 10.95
CA THR A 18 -15.85 -5.52 10.15
C THR A 18 -15.09 -4.21 10.35
N SER A 19 -13.98 -4.26 11.08
CA SER A 19 -13.06 -3.13 11.15
C SER A 19 -12.40 -2.96 9.78
N VAL A 20 -12.79 -1.91 9.05
CA VAL A 20 -12.14 -1.54 7.80
C VAL A 20 -10.88 -0.76 8.17
N VAL A 21 -9.70 -1.36 7.93
CA VAL A 21 -8.43 -0.66 8.05
C VAL A 21 -8.27 0.21 6.80
N HIS A 22 -8.43 1.53 6.95
CA HIS A 22 -8.17 2.48 5.88
C HIS A 22 -6.68 2.87 5.88
N ALA A 23 -6.04 2.82 4.70
CA ALA A 23 -4.73 3.41 4.52
C ALA A 23 -4.80 4.93 4.71
N ALA A 24 -3.78 5.52 5.32
CA ALA A 24 -3.68 6.96 5.49
C ALA A 24 -3.61 7.67 4.12
N SER A 25 -4.09 8.92 4.06
CA SER A 25 -3.97 9.77 2.87
C SER A 25 -2.52 10.23 2.70
N LEU A 26 -1.95 10.04 1.51
CA LEU A 26 -0.61 10.52 1.16
C LEU A 26 -0.50 12.03 1.29
N LYS A 27 -1.53 12.77 0.88
CA LYS A 27 -1.57 14.23 1.02
C LYS A 27 -1.50 14.67 2.48
N SER A 28 -2.27 14.03 3.35
CA SER A 28 -2.30 14.32 4.79
C SER A 28 -0.97 13.93 5.44
N ALA A 29 -0.42 12.77 5.13
CA ALA A 29 0.85 12.31 5.66
C ALA A 29 1.99 13.27 5.28
N TYR A 30 2.02 13.75 4.04
CA TYR A 30 3.01 14.72 3.60
C TYR A 30 2.84 16.07 4.30
N LYS A 31 1.61 16.60 4.33
CA LYS A 31 1.31 17.88 4.98
C LYS A 31 1.66 17.89 6.48
N ASN A 32 1.40 16.79 7.16
CA ASN A 32 1.58 16.67 8.61
C ASN A 32 2.92 16.04 9.00
N HIS A 33 3.86 15.85 8.08
CA HIS A 33 5.17 15.25 8.32
C HIS A 33 5.08 13.89 9.04
N GLN A 34 4.12 13.06 8.65
CA GLN A 34 3.91 11.76 9.26
C GLN A 34 4.80 10.70 8.60
N SER A 35 5.38 9.83 9.41
CA SER A 35 6.12 8.65 8.97
C SER A 35 5.54 7.39 9.61
N ASN A 36 5.96 6.21 9.13
CA ASN A 36 5.50 4.91 9.60
C ASN A 36 3.99 4.72 9.45
N VAL A 37 3.41 5.27 8.39
CA VAL A 37 1.99 5.11 8.09
C VAL A 37 1.79 4.27 6.83
N GLN A 38 0.84 3.34 6.90
CA GLN A 38 0.48 2.51 5.77
C GLN A 38 -0.37 3.32 4.79
N VAL A 39 0.04 3.32 3.52
CA VAL A 39 -0.60 4.09 2.46
C VAL A 39 -0.89 3.22 1.25
N GLN A 40 -1.90 3.61 0.50
CA GLN A 40 -2.26 3.02 -0.77
C GLN A 40 -2.50 4.12 -1.79
N GLY A 41 -2.06 3.92 -3.02
CA GLY A 41 -2.29 4.90 -4.06
C GLY A 41 -1.86 4.41 -5.42
N ARG A 42 -1.84 5.35 -6.36
CA ARG A 42 -1.36 5.15 -7.72
C ARG A 42 -0.70 6.41 -8.23
N GLY A 43 0.26 6.25 -9.09
CA GLY A 43 0.92 7.38 -9.72
C GLY A 43 1.55 6.99 -11.05
N THR A 44 2.06 7.99 -11.74
CA THR A 44 2.74 7.85 -13.02
C THR A 44 4.24 7.90 -12.81
N VAL A 45 4.97 6.94 -13.36
CA VAL A 45 6.44 6.93 -13.33
C VAL A 45 6.97 8.12 -14.12
N ILE A 46 7.69 9.00 -13.44
CA ILE A 46 8.33 10.17 -14.07
C ILE A 46 9.85 10.07 -14.13
N ARG A 47 10.45 9.19 -13.34
CA ARG A 47 11.89 8.96 -13.33
C ARG A 47 12.23 7.57 -12.80
N ILE A 48 13.13 6.88 -13.49
CA ILE A 48 13.70 5.61 -13.05
C ILE A 48 15.13 5.90 -12.57
N LEU A 49 15.44 5.47 -11.34
CA LEU A 49 16.73 5.65 -10.71
C LEU A 49 17.52 4.33 -10.75
N LYS A 50 18.83 4.44 -10.48
CA LYS A 50 19.66 3.24 -10.28
C LYS A 50 19.19 2.50 -9.03
N ASP A 51 19.32 1.18 -9.04
CA ASP A 51 19.11 0.36 -7.86
C ASP A 51 20.03 0.82 -6.72
N ASP A 52 19.48 0.80 -5.50
CA ASP A 52 20.27 0.97 -4.30
C ASP A 52 20.74 -0.41 -3.83
N ASN A 53 22.06 -0.61 -3.84
CA ASN A 53 22.69 -1.89 -3.46
C ASN A 53 23.31 -1.83 -2.04
N LYS A 54 23.08 -0.76 -1.30
CA LYS A 54 23.52 -0.67 0.10
C LYS A 54 22.55 -1.46 0.99
N GLY A 55 23.03 -2.53 1.61
CA GLY A 55 22.18 -3.47 2.33
C GLY A 55 21.33 -4.28 1.35
N SER A 56 20.04 -4.41 1.63
CA SER A 56 19.08 -5.03 0.71
C SER A 56 19.00 -4.23 -0.58
N ARG A 57 18.90 -4.94 -1.70
CA ARG A 57 18.77 -4.27 -3.00
C ARG A 57 17.37 -3.72 -3.17
N HIS A 58 17.27 -2.44 -3.54
CA HIS A 58 16.01 -1.79 -3.83
C HIS A 58 15.98 -1.25 -5.24
N GLN A 59 14.93 -1.61 -5.98
CA GLN A 59 14.55 -0.95 -7.22
C GLN A 59 13.89 0.38 -6.86
N LYS A 60 14.30 1.48 -7.52
CA LYS A 60 13.84 2.82 -7.18
C LYS A 60 13.30 3.57 -8.38
N PHE A 61 12.16 4.21 -8.20
CA PHE A 61 11.58 5.08 -9.20
C PHE A 61 10.67 6.13 -8.53
N ILE A 62 10.46 7.24 -9.21
CA ILE A 62 9.63 8.34 -8.72
C ILE A 62 8.28 8.29 -9.43
N LEU A 63 7.22 8.36 -8.63
CA LEU A 63 5.85 8.50 -9.08
C LEU A 63 5.34 9.93 -8.86
N LYS A 64 4.59 10.43 -9.83
CA LYS A 64 3.78 11.64 -9.65
C LYS A 64 2.33 11.24 -9.45
N LEU A 65 1.76 11.68 -8.33
CA LEU A 65 0.36 11.47 -7.98
C LEU A 65 -0.53 12.49 -8.70
N SER A 66 -1.84 12.22 -8.77
CA SER A 66 -2.81 13.15 -9.37
C SER A 66 -2.84 14.52 -8.67
N SER A 67 -2.49 14.57 -7.38
CA SER A 67 -2.36 15.81 -6.61
C SER A 67 -1.15 16.67 -7.00
N GLY A 68 -0.21 16.12 -7.79
CA GLY A 68 1.08 16.72 -8.08
C GLY A 68 2.18 16.35 -7.09
N GLN A 69 1.86 15.73 -5.96
CA GLN A 69 2.85 15.19 -5.03
C GLN A 69 3.71 14.13 -5.74
N THR A 70 5.01 14.16 -5.51
CA THR A 70 5.93 13.10 -5.96
C THR A 70 6.32 12.23 -4.79
N ILE A 71 6.45 10.93 -5.04
CA ILE A 71 6.94 9.97 -4.06
C ILE A 71 8.01 9.10 -4.68
N LEU A 72 9.01 8.72 -3.88
CA LEU A 72 9.98 7.71 -4.24
C LEU A 72 9.44 6.33 -3.84
N ILE A 73 9.40 5.40 -4.78
CA ILE A 73 9.18 3.99 -4.45
C ILE A 73 10.56 3.34 -4.26
N ALA A 74 10.74 2.68 -3.12
CA ALA A 74 11.90 1.86 -2.81
C ALA A 74 11.44 0.40 -2.61
N HIS A 75 11.52 -0.39 -3.66
CA HIS A 75 11.00 -1.76 -3.72
C HIS A 75 12.12 -2.76 -3.47
N ASN A 76 12.04 -3.50 -2.37
CA ASN A 76 13.05 -4.50 -2.00
C ASN A 76 12.98 -5.71 -2.94
N VAL A 77 13.95 -5.83 -3.83
CA VAL A 77 14.00 -6.92 -4.82
C VAL A 77 14.77 -8.15 -4.34
N ASP A 78 15.29 -8.13 -3.12
CA ASP A 78 15.76 -9.34 -2.43
C ASP A 78 14.58 -10.15 -1.86
N LEU A 79 13.44 -9.49 -1.59
CA LEU A 79 12.24 -10.09 -0.99
C LEU A 79 11.04 -10.20 -1.94
N SER A 80 11.09 -9.55 -3.09
CA SER A 80 9.99 -9.47 -4.04
C SER A 80 10.50 -9.40 -5.48
N PRO A 81 9.76 -9.90 -6.46
CA PRO A 81 10.16 -9.78 -7.86
C PRO A 81 10.35 -8.31 -8.29
N ARG A 82 11.39 -8.09 -9.09
CA ARG A 82 11.65 -6.81 -9.73
C ARG A 82 10.65 -6.54 -10.85
N ILE A 83 10.25 -5.30 -11.04
CA ILE A 83 9.49 -4.87 -12.22
C ILE A 83 10.48 -4.59 -13.35
N ASN A 84 10.72 -5.57 -14.23
CA ASN A 84 11.74 -5.46 -15.29
C ASN A 84 11.32 -4.57 -16.45
N SER A 85 10.01 -4.44 -16.69
CA SER A 85 9.46 -3.74 -17.86
C SER A 85 8.97 -2.32 -17.53
N ILE A 86 9.41 -1.74 -16.43
CA ILE A 86 8.97 -0.39 -16.02
C ILE A 86 9.56 0.68 -16.96
N SER A 87 8.73 1.63 -17.35
CA SER A 87 9.08 2.77 -18.20
C SER A 87 8.46 4.06 -17.69
N ASN A 88 9.08 5.19 -18.03
CA ASN A 88 8.47 6.50 -17.77
C ASN A 88 7.11 6.57 -18.46
N GLY A 89 6.12 7.12 -17.77
CA GLY A 89 4.73 7.19 -18.23
C GLY A 89 3.86 6.02 -17.76
N ASP A 90 4.44 4.93 -17.26
CA ASP A 90 3.68 3.81 -16.74
C ASP A 90 2.94 4.19 -15.47
N VAL A 91 1.77 3.57 -15.26
CA VAL A 91 0.98 3.71 -14.03
C VAL A 91 1.33 2.58 -13.09
N ILE A 92 1.69 2.92 -11.86
CA ILE A 92 1.95 1.99 -10.77
C ILE A 92 0.92 2.20 -9.67
N GLN A 93 0.28 1.13 -9.23
CA GLN A 93 -0.48 1.10 -7.99
C GLN A 93 0.42 0.54 -6.89
N PHE A 94 0.28 1.05 -5.69
CA PHE A 94 1.14 0.65 -4.57
C PHE A 94 0.37 0.56 -3.26
N TYR A 95 0.87 -0.29 -2.40
CA TYR A 95 0.49 -0.42 -0.99
C TYR A 95 1.77 -0.66 -0.21
N GLY A 96 2.06 0.21 0.76
CA GLY A 96 3.30 0.13 1.51
C GLY A 96 3.35 1.15 2.65
N GLU A 97 4.51 1.25 3.27
CA GLU A 97 4.75 2.16 4.38
C GLU A 97 5.38 3.46 3.89
N TYR A 98 4.77 4.57 4.31
CA TYR A 98 5.21 5.92 3.96
C TYR A 98 6.17 6.46 5.00
N GLU A 99 7.28 7.03 4.53
CA GLU A 99 8.25 7.80 5.29
C GLU A 99 8.31 9.23 4.74
N TRP A 100 8.11 10.20 5.61
CA TRP A 100 8.18 11.60 5.21
C TRP A 100 9.59 12.03 4.85
N ASN A 101 9.73 12.83 3.81
CA ASN A 101 10.86 13.70 3.54
C ASN A 101 10.38 14.98 2.85
N ASN A 102 11.24 15.98 2.73
CA ASN A 102 10.84 17.27 2.16
C ASN A 102 10.65 17.26 0.63
N LYS A 103 10.87 16.12 -0.02
CA LYS A 103 10.71 15.94 -1.48
C LYS A 103 9.41 15.20 -1.85
N GLY A 104 8.53 14.99 -0.90
CA GLY A 104 7.26 14.28 -1.11
C GLY A 104 7.14 12.96 -0.38
N GLY A 105 8.24 12.37 0.06
CA GLY A 105 8.28 11.14 0.84
C GLY A 105 8.67 9.91 0.04
N VAL A 106 8.83 8.81 0.77
CA VAL A 106 9.21 7.48 0.26
C VAL A 106 8.14 6.47 0.65
N VAL A 107 7.82 5.55 -0.24
CA VAL A 107 7.02 4.36 0.07
C VAL A 107 7.92 3.14 -0.11
N HIS A 108 8.03 2.35 0.94
CA HIS A 108 8.75 1.08 1.00
C HIS A 108 7.86 0.00 1.62
N TRP A 109 8.41 -1.16 1.98
CA TRP A 109 7.58 -2.29 2.43
C TRP A 109 6.49 -2.67 1.41
N THR A 110 6.86 -2.61 0.13
CA THR A 110 5.99 -2.93 -1.01
C THR A 110 6.06 -4.42 -1.38
N HIS A 111 6.19 -5.27 -0.39
CA HIS A 111 6.32 -6.73 -0.49
C HIS A 111 5.76 -7.38 0.77
N ARG A 112 5.60 -8.70 0.74
CA ARG A 112 5.26 -9.47 1.95
C ARG A 112 6.42 -9.43 2.93
N ASP A 113 6.10 -9.44 4.22
CA ASP A 113 7.11 -9.68 5.26
C ASP A 113 7.29 -11.20 5.44
N PRO A 114 8.48 -11.76 5.14
CA PRO A 114 8.75 -13.19 5.33
C PRO A 114 8.56 -13.66 6.77
N ASN A 115 8.75 -12.75 7.73
CA ASN A 115 8.61 -13.04 9.17
C ASN A 115 7.18 -12.83 9.69
N GLY A 116 6.28 -12.28 8.87
CA GLY A 116 4.89 -12.05 9.23
C GLY A 116 4.63 -11.00 10.31
N HIS A 117 5.61 -10.13 10.60
CA HIS A 117 5.51 -9.13 11.67
C HIS A 117 5.06 -7.76 11.17
N HIS A 118 5.35 -7.43 9.92
CA HIS A 118 4.98 -6.16 9.29
C HIS A 118 3.84 -6.38 8.29
N VAL A 119 3.01 -5.35 8.10
CA VAL A 119 1.96 -5.37 7.08
C VAL A 119 2.59 -5.61 5.70
N GLY A 120 2.13 -6.64 5.01
CA GLY A 120 2.58 -6.96 3.66
C GLY A 120 2.06 -5.93 2.66
N GLY A 121 2.99 -5.37 1.87
CA GLY A 121 2.68 -4.44 0.79
C GLY A 121 2.74 -5.10 -0.58
N TRP A 122 2.57 -4.30 -1.61
CA TRP A 122 2.63 -4.74 -3.00
C TRP A 122 2.77 -3.57 -3.97
N LEU A 123 3.21 -3.89 -5.18
CA LEU A 123 3.12 -3.03 -6.35
C LEU A 123 2.28 -3.73 -7.42
N LYS A 124 1.55 -2.95 -8.23
CA LYS A 124 0.86 -3.46 -9.42
C LYS A 124 1.30 -2.66 -10.64
N HIS A 125 1.65 -3.37 -11.69
CA HIS A 125 2.09 -2.84 -12.96
C HIS A 125 1.56 -3.70 -14.10
N SER A 126 0.87 -3.08 -15.07
CA SER A 126 0.36 -3.76 -16.27
C SER A 126 -0.37 -5.07 -15.97
N GLY A 127 -1.23 -5.08 -14.94
CA GLY A 127 -2.03 -6.23 -14.54
C GLY A 127 -1.30 -7.28 -13.69
N SER A 128 0.00 -7.12 -13.46
CA SER A 128 0.78 -8.02 -12.59
C SER A 128 0.98 -7.42 -11.21
N LYS A 129 0.96 -8.28 -10.21
CA LYS A 129 1.20 -7.92 -8.81
C LYS A 129 2.58 -8.42 -8.38
N TYR A 130 3.31 -7.52 -7.75
CA TYR A 130 4.67 -7.76 -7.22
C TYR A 130 4.61 -7.62 -5.70
N GLN A 131 4.92 -8.72 -4.99
CA GLN A 131 4.86 -8.74 -3.53
C GLN A 131 5.78 -9.77 -2.88
#